data_15ba8fc16c28b25ca4ea483782cee14c
#
_entry.id   15ba8fc16c28b25ca4ea483782cee14c
#
_cell.length_a   1.000
_cell.length_b   1.000
_cell.length_c   1.000
_cell.angle_alpha   90.00
_cell.angle_beta   90.00
_cell.angle_gamma   90.00
#
_symmetry.space_group_name_H-M   'P 1'
#
loop_
_entity.id
_entity.type
_entity.pdbx_description
1 polymer ?
#
loop_
_entity_poly.entity_id
_entity_poly.type
_entity_poly.pdbx_seq_one_letter_code
_entity_poly.pdbx_strand_id
1 'polypeptide(L)'
;FLEKMRSYGALFLGPRTNVANGDKVIGTNHTLPTKKAGRYTGGLWVGKFIKTHTYQKITTDEAATKIGEYGSRLSHLEGFIGHAEQCNIRVRRYGGINIGYGKPATKIKN
;
A
#
# COMPACT_ATOMS: atom_id res chain seq x y z
N PHE A 1 4.30 -12.33 -27.31
CA PHE A 1 5.35 -12.59 -26.29
C PHE A 1 5.34 -11.54 -25.19
N LEU A 2 5.30 -10.25 -25.50
CA LEU A 2 5.38 -9.15 -24.52
C LEU A 2 4.36 -9.31 -23.38
N GLU A 3 3.11 -9.60 -23.70
CA GLU A 3 2.01 -9.76 -22.71
C GLU A 3 2.18 -10.96 -21.78
N LYS A 4 2.99 -11.95 -22.19
CA LYS A 4 3.20 -13.19 -21.42
C LYS A 4 4.49 -13.18 -20.61
N MET A 5 5.44 -12.32 -20.93
CA MET A 5 6.71 -12.22 -20.22
C MET A 5 6.57 -11.30 -19.00
N ARG A 6 7.09 -11.72 -17.86
CA ARG A 6 6.91 -10.99 -16.60
C ARG A 6 8.19 -10.77 -15.80
N SER A 7 9.11 -11.73 -15.81
CA SER A 7 10.28 -11.71 -14.93
C SER A 7 11.55 -11.30 -15.66
N TYR A 8 11.59 -10.06 -16.15
CA TYR A 8 12.74 -9.52 -16.88
C TYR A 8 13.10 -8.10 -16.41
N GLY A 9 14.35 -7.71 -16.60
CA GLY A 9 14.81 -6.34 -16.39
C GLY A 9 14.74 -5.49 -17.65
N ALA A 10 15.11 -6.06 -18.79
CA ALA A 10 14.97 -5.44 -20.09
C ALA A 10 14.52 -6.48 -21.13
N LEU A 11 13.68 -6.06 -22.04
CA LEU A 11 13.20 -6.88 -23.14
C LEU A 11 13.47 -6.17 -24.46
N PHE A 12 14.20 -6.85 -25.35
CA PHE A 12 14.57 -6.34 -26.67
C PHE A 12 13.59 -6.87 -27.71
N LEU A 13 12.90 -5.96 -28.40
CA LEU A 13 11.84 -6.32 -29.33
C LEU A 13 12.28 -6.07 -30.77
N GLY A 14 12.32 -7.15 -31.54
CA GLY A 14 12.59 -7.13 -32.97
C GLY A 14 14.07 -6.93 -33.36
N PRO A 15 14.38 -7.07 -34.63
CA PRO A 15 15.76 -7.11 -35.12
C PRO A 15 16.48 -5.74 -35.13
N ARG A 16 15.76 -4.66 -34.94
CA ARG A 16 16.33 -3.30 -34.89
C ARG A 16 16.81 -2.89 -33.52
N THR A 17 16.53 -3.67 -32.48
CA THR A 17 16.97 -3.43 -31.10
C THR A 17 18.18 -4.29 -30.76
N ASN A 18 19.04 -3.77 -29.91
CA ASN A 18 20.19 -4.53 -29.40
C ASN A 18 20.62 -3.99 -28.03
N VAL A 19 21.45 -4.76 -27.34
CA VAL A 19 21.97 -4.44 -26.01
C VAL A 19 22.77 -3.14 -26.02
N ALA A 20 23.66 -2.94 -26.99
CA ALA A 20 24.53 -1.77 -27.04
C ALA A 20 23.74 -0.46 -27.15
N ASN A 21 22.67 -0.42 -27.94
CA ASN A 21 21.79 0.72 -28.02
C ASN A 21 21.06 1.00 -26.70
N GLY A 22 20.59 -0.05 -26.04
CA GLY A 22 19.99 0.04 -24.71
C GLY A 22 20.95 0.58 -23.66
N ASP A 23 22.21 0.15 -23.71
CA ASP A 23 23.24 0.56 -22.76
C ASP A 23 23.71 2.02 -22.95
N LYS A 24 23.54 2.58 -24.14
CA LYS A 24 24.20 3.85 -24.50
C LYS A 24 23.25 5.01 -24.82
N VAL A 25 22.22 4.79 -25.66
CA VAL A 25 21.54 5.90 -26.31
C VAL A 25 20.01 5.87 -26.24
N ILE A 26 19.39 4.72 -26.02
CA ILE A 26 17.92 4.62 -26.00
C ILE A 26 17.32 5.16 -24.69
N GLY A 27 18.10 5.19 -23.61
CA GLY A 27 17.66 5.74 -22.32
C GLY A 27 17.04 4.71 -21.37
N THR A 28 16.94 3.45 -21.78
CA THR A 28 16.53 2.37 -20.88
C THR A 28 17.63 2.06 -19.87
N ASN A 29 17.24 1.54 -18.71
CA ASN A 29 18.19 1.12 -17.68
C ASN A 29 19.02 -0.08 -18.12
N HIS A 30 20.34 0.00 -17.94
CA HIS A 30 21.26 -1.10 -18.19
C HIS A 30 21.72 -1.84 -16.91
N THR A 31 21.35 -1.36 -15.74
CA THR A 31 21.61 -2.06 -14.47
C THR A 31 20.47 -3.04 -14.19
N LEU A 32 20.67 -4.27 -14.67
CA LEU A 32 19.63 -5.27 -14.73
C LEU A 32 19.58 -6.13 -13.45
N PRO A 33 18.42 -6.71 -13.13
CA PRO A 33 18.28 -7.59 -11.98
C PRO A 33 18.98 -8.94 -12.26
N THR A 34 19.68 -9.45 -11.26
CA THR A 34 20.33 -10.77 -11.27
C THR A 34 19.73 -11.68 -10.19
N LYS A 35 20.19 -12.92 -10.12
CA LYS A 35 19.80 -13.88 -9.07
C LYS A 35 18.29 -13.98 -8.84
N LYS A 36 17.52 -14.07 -9.94
CA LYS A 36 16.05 -14.14 -9.93
C LYS A 36 15.33 -12.86 -9.45
N ALA A 37 16.04 -11.77 -9.25
CA ALA A 37 15.43 -10.50 -8.82
C ALA A 37 14.44 -9.94 -9.86
N GLY A 38 14.51 -10.34 -11.13
CA GLY A 38 13.53 -9.99 -12.17
C GLY A 38 12.08 -10.37 -11.84
N ARG A 39 11.85 -11.19 -10.80
CA ARG A 39 10.51 -11.53 -10.31
C ARG A 39 9.82 -10.38 -9.59
N TYR A 40 10.56 -9.42 -9.05
CA TYR A 40 10.02 -8.32 -8.24
C TYR A 40 10.61 -6.94 -8.56
N THR A 41 11.60 -6.86 -9.44
CA THR A 41 12.19 -5.58 -9.86
C THR A 41 12.65 -5.64 -11.31
N GLY A 42 12.55 -4.51 -12.02
CA GLY A 42 13.14 -4.33 -13.35
C GLY A 42 14.60 -3.85 -13.33
N GLY A 43 15.19 -3.66 -12.16
CA GLY A 43 16.53 -3.11 -11.98
C GLY A 43 16.52 -1.65 -11.54
N LEU A 44 17.53 -0.87 -11.91
CA LEU A 44 17.66 0.53 -11.54
C LEU A 44 16.74 1.42 -12.41
N TRP A 45 16.12 2.40 -11.78
CA TRP A 45 15.31 3.42 -12.43
C TRP A 45 15.21 4.68 -11.55
N VAL A 46 14.74 5.79 -12.10
CA VAL A 46 14.66 7.09 -11.38
C VAL A 46 13.97 6.99 -10.03
N GLY A 47 12.91 6.21 -9.93
CA GLY A 47 12.18 6.02 -8.67
C GLY A 47 12.99 5.42 -7.53
N LYS A 48 14.14 4.79 -7.81
CA LYS A 48 15.06 4.29 -6.76
C LYS A 48 15.75 5.42 -5.99
N PHE A 49 15.80 6.61 -6.56
CA PHE A 49 16.40 7.81 -5.94
C PHE A 49 15.33 8.72 -5.31
N ILE A 50 14.06 8.37 -5.42
CA ILE A 50 12.94 9.12 -4.87
C ILE A 50 12.45 8.43 -3.61
N LYS A 51 12.34 9.21 -2.53
CA LYS A 51 11.73 8.74 -1.29
C LYS A 51 10.22 8.98 -1.34
N THR A 52 9.45 7.92 -1.17
CA THR A 52 8.00 8.00 -1.10
C THR A 52 7.57 8.22 0.36
N HIS A 53 6.70 9.20 0.58
CA HIS A 53 6.04 9.44 1.85
C HIS A 53 4.54 9.27 1.69
N THR A 54 3.90 8.82 2.74
CA THR A 54 2.46 8.76 2.83
C THR A 54 1.97 9.64 3.97
N TYR A 55 0.80 10.23 3.80
CA TYR A 55 0.07 10.88 4.87
C TYR A 55 -1.40 10.45 4.80
N GLN A 56 -2.06 10.51 5.94
CA GLN A 56 -3.50 10.24 6.01
C GLN A 56 -4.18 11.33 6.85
N LYS A 57 -5.35 11.73 6.40
CA LYS A 57 -6.20 12.71 7.10
C LYS A 57 -7.65 12.30 6.95
N ILE A 58 -8.34 12.13 8.06
CA ILE A 58 -9.79 11.94 8.09
C ILE A 58 -10.41 13.32 8.27
N THR A 59 -11.32 13.71 7.39
CA THR A 59 -11.80 15.08 7.29
C THR A 59 -13.19 15.33 7.87
N THR A 60 -13.95 14.26 8.17
CA THR A 60 -15.30 14.39 8.75
C THR A 60 -15.47 13.44 9.94
N ASP A 61 -16.39 13.80 10.84
CA ASP A 61 -16.72 13.01 12.02
C ASP A 61 -17.39 11.67 11.64
N GLU A 62 -18.22 11.69 10.59
CA GLU A 62 -18.86 10.48 10.07
C GLU A 62 -17.81 9.49 9.54
N ALA A 63 -16.83 9.99 8.79
CA ALA A 63 -15.74 9.15 8.28
C ALA A 63 -14.88 8.62 9.44
N ALA A 64 -14.57 9.45 10.43
CA ALA A 64 -13.82 9.04 11.62
C ALA A 64 -14.53 7.94 12.41
N THR A 65 -15.84 8.07 12.57
CA THR A 65 -16.69 7.06 13.22
C THR A 65 -16.69 5.76 12.45
N LYS A 66 -17.02 5.80 11.17
CA LYS A 66 -17.12 4.60 10.31
C LYS A 66 -15.79 3.85 10.21
N ILE A 67 -14.71 4.58 9.96
CA ILE A 67 -13.36 3.98 9.89
C ILE A 67 -12.96 3.40 11.25
N GLY A 68 -13.29 4.11 12.34
CA GLY A 68 -13.02 3.66 13.69
C GLY A 68 -13.75 2.35 14.05
N GLU A 69 -15.00 2.19 13.65
CA GLU A 69 -15.77 0.95 13.86
C GLU A 69 -15.11 -0.24 13.17
N TYR A 70 -14.76 -0.11 11.90
CA TYR A 70 -14.09 -1.19 11.16
C TYR A 70 -12.69 -1.45 11.67
N GLY A 71 -11.93 -0.40 11.97
CA GLY A 71 -10.59 -0.51 12.55
C GLY A 71 -10.59 -1.22 13.90
N SER A 72 -11.58 -0.93 14.75
CA SER A 72 -11.76 -1.62 16.02
C SER A 72 -12.03 -3.12 15.83
N ARG A 73 -12.97 -3.46 14.94
CA ARG A 73 -13.31 -4.86 14.65
C ARG A 73 -12.12 -5.64 14.14
N LEU A 74 -11.41 -5.09 13.17
CA LEU A 74 -10.23 -5.74 12.60
C LEU A 74 -9.13 -5.91 13.64
N SER A 75 -8.85 -4.88 14.42
CA SER A 75 -7.84 -4.93 15.49
C SER A 75 -8.16 -5.98 16.56
N HIS A 76 -9.43 -6.16 16.89
CA HIS A 76 -9.84 -7.25 17.79
C HIS A 76 -9.63 -8.63 17.17
N LEU A 77 -9.95 -8.80 15.88
CA LEU A 77 -9.70 -10.07 15.17
C LEU A 77 -8.22 -10.43 15.13
N GLU A 78 -7.37 -9.43 15.02
CA GLU A 78 -5.90 -9.58 15.01
C GLU A 78 -5.30 -9.70 16.42
N GLY A 79 -6.10 -9.50 17.47
CA GLY A 79 -5.61 -9.48 18.86
C GLY A 79 -4.92 -8.18 19.29
N PHE A 80 -4.99 -7.11 18.49
CA PHE A 80 -4.40 -5.82 18.80
C PHE A 80 -5.34 -4.92 19.63
N ILE A 81 -5.50 -5.26 20.91
CA ILE A 81 -6.44 -4.57 21.81
C ILE A 81 -6.14 -3.07 21.95
N GLY A 82 -4.87 -2.69 22.02
CA GLY A 82 -4.48 -1.27 22.08
C GLY A 82 -4.87 -0.50 20.81
N HIS A 83 -4.77 -1.11 19.62
CA HIS A 83 -5.23 -0.51 18.36
C HIS A 83 -6.76 -0.41 18.34
N ALA A 84 -7.44 -1.44 18.79
CA ALA A 84 -8.90 -1.42 18.92
C ALA A 84 -9.37 -0.25 19.81
N GLU A 85 -8.72 -0.03 20.96
CA GLU A 85 -9.08 1.05 21.85
C GLU A 85 -8.79 2.44 21.25
N GLN A 86 -7.71 2.61 20.51
CA GLN A 86 -7.47 3.83 19.75
C GLN A 86 -8.60 4.14 18.76
N CYS A 87 -9.14 3.14 18.11
CA CYS A 87 -10.31 3.26 17.24
C CYS A 87 -11.57 3.58 18.06
N ASN A 88 -11.81 2.87 19.15
CA ASN A 88 -12.98 3.05 20.03
C ASN A 88 -13.09 4.47 20.61
N ILE A 89 -11.96 5.04 21.04
CA ILE A 89 -11.92 6.43 21.54
C ILE A 89 -12.42 7.40 20.48
N ARG A 90 -12.06 7.21 19.22
CA ARG A 90 -12.50 8.07 18.12
C ARG A 90 -13.97 7.89 17.79
N VAL A 91 -14.45 6.66 17.81
CA VAL A 91 -15.88 6.36 17.64
C VAL A 91 -16.73 7.00 18.73
N ARG A 92 -16.29 6.91 20.00
CA ARG A 92 -16.96 7.60 21.11
C ARG A 92 -16.95 9.13 20.94
N ARG A 93 -15.79 9.68 20.58
CA ARG A 93 -15.62 11.13 20.45
C ARG A 93 -16.41 11.74 19.30
N TYR A 94 -16.38 11.13 18.14
CA TYR A 94 -16.92 11.69 16.90
C TYR A 94 -18.29 11.12 16.53
N GLY A 95 -18.59 9.90 16.92
CA GLY A 95 -19.88 9.24 16.64
C GLY A 95 -20.84 9.21 17.81
N GLY A 96 -20.39 9.51 19.01
CA GLY A 96 -21.22 9.44 20.22
C GLY A 96 -21.76 8.04 20.52
N ILE A 97 -21.06 6.99 20.06
CA ILE A 97 -21.45 5.59 20.26
C ILE A 97 -20.34 4.79 20.93
N ASN A 98 -20.73 3.82 21.75
CA ASN A 98 -19.84 2.82 22.30
C ASN A 98 -19.82 1.59 21.39
N ILE A 99 -18.65 1.09 21.12
CA ILE A 99 -18.44 -0.17 20.41
C ILE A 99 -17.55 -1.07 21.25
N GLY A 100 -17.73 -2.37 21.08
CA GLY A 100 -16.89 -3.40 21.70
C GLY A 100 -16.92 -4.65 20.86
N TYR A 101 -15.90 -5.47 21.02
CA TYR A 101 -15.82 -6.76 20.30
C TYR A 101 -17.01 -7.66 20.66
N GLY A 102 -17.68 -8.15 19.63
CA GLY A 102 -18.82 -9.05 19.79
C GLY A 102 -20.09 -8.42 20.39
N LYS A 103 -20.14 -7.11 20.56
CA LYS A 103 -21.30 -6.38 21.07
C LYS A 103 -21.82 -5.38 20.04
N PRO A 104 -23.13 -5.19 19.92
CA PRO A 104 -23.69 -4.14 19.08
C PRO A 104 -23.25 -2.76 19.60
N ALA A 105 -23.06 -1.82 18.66
CA ALA A 105 -22.81 -0.43 19.01
C ALA A 105 -24.02 0.17 19.75
N THR A 106 -23.76 0.93 20.82
CA THR A 106 -24.81 1.59 21.60
C THR A 106 -24.55 3.08 21.67
N LYS A 107 -25.62 3.89 21.57
CA LYS A 107 -25.50 5.34 21.76
C LYS A 107 -25.06 5.66 23.19
N ILE A 108 -24.16 6.61 23.34
CA ILE A 108 -23.80 7.14 24.64
C ILE A 108 -25.00 7.97 25.13
N LYS A 109 -25.54 7.59 26.27
CA LYS A 109 -26.55 8.43 26.95
C LYS A 109 -25.80 9.60 27.59
N ASN A 110 -26.17 10.83 27.19
CA ASN A 110 -25.73 12.04 27.84
C ASN A 110 -26.38 12.13 29.22
#